data_7f456ed5adc50742b82a9161d03c2a36
#
_entry.id   7f456ed5adc50742b82a9161d03c2a36
#
_cell.length_a   1.000
_cell.length_b   1.000
_cell.length_c   1.000
_cell.angle_alpha   90.00
_cell.angle_beta   90.00
_cell.angle_gamma   90.00
#
_symmetry.space_group_name_H-M   'P 1'
#
loop_
_entity.id
_entity.type
_entity.pdbx_description
1 polymer ?
#
loop_
_entity_poly.entity_id
_entity_poly.type
_entity_poly.pdbx_seq_one_letter_code
_entity_poly.pdbx_strand_id
1 'polypeptide(L)'
;MGGGRSWRRFDDLANLVYDPAFLVVAWNRVRVNKGARTAGIDGVAPRSVGLRAGEMLDRLRDDLKAGRFVPERVREKAIPKASGKIRRLGIPTTVDRVVQAALKLVLEPIFEADFQPCSYGFRPRRRAQDAIAEIHFLASPPRNYEWVFEADITACFDEIDHTALMGRVRHRVGDKRVLGWVKAFMRAGILTEEGLNRETITGTPQGGILSPLLANIALSVLDEHFAEKYAALGPEWTRSKHRRAGGAVMRLVRYADDFVVLIVGQRADADALWDEVGAVLAPMGLRLSVEKTRVCHIDEGFDFLGWHIQRRDWRSRAGKKAIYTYPSKKALAPVVDKVRTLTRRAKHRTFADLLRRLNPVLRGWCNYFRHGVSSRSFSYVDHYAFWRIFGWLRNRHVGLNKHTLVRRFLPGWQIRAEGIEMFRPRAVAIVRYRYRGTKIPTPWSSALTLGAPAPTA
;
A
#
# COMPACT_ATOMS: atom_id res chain seq x y z
N MET A 1 27.24 -7.18 -22.90
CA MET A 1 28.15 -7.32 -21.77
C MET A 1 27.36 -7.00 -20.52
N GLY A 2 26.88 -8.02 -19.78
CA GLY A 2 26.16 -7.88 -18.55
C GLY A 2 27.14 -7.52 -17.45
N GLY A 3 27.19 -6.27 -17.05
CA GLY A 3 27.95 -5.86 -15.89
C GLY A 3 27.34 -6.51 -14.65
N GLY A 4 27.96 -7.58 -14.18
CA GLY A 4 27.60 -8.22 -12.92
C GLY A 4 27.67 -7.19 -11.82
N ARG A 5 26.52 -6.78 -11.25
CA ARG A 5 26.49 -6.03 -10.01
C ARG A 5 27.09 -6.93 -8.95
N SER A 6 28.30 -6.61 -8.50
CA SER A 6 28.89 -7.22 -7.32
C SER A 6 27.94 -6.93 -6.13
N TRP A 7 27.14 -7.93 -5.76
CA TRP A 7 26.22 -7.84 -4.64
C TRP A 7 27.02 -7.81 -3.35
N ARG A 8 27.27 -6.60 -2.83
CA ARG A 8 27.90 -6.46 -1.52
C ARG A 8 27.01 -7.09 -0.45
N ARG A 9 27.55 -8.03 0.28
CA ARG A 9 26.94 -8.63 1.45
C ARG A 9 27.39 -7.86 2.68
N PHE A 10 26.49 -7.65 3.63
CA PHE A 10 26.73 -6.89 4.86
C PHE A 10 26.78 -7.86 6.04
N ASP A 11 27.93 -7.92 6.71
CA ASP A 11 28.20 -8.91 7.76
C ASP A 11 28.22 -8.30 9.17
N ASP A 12 28.18 -6.98 9.31
CA ASP A 12 28.17 -6.26 10.59
C ASP A 12 27.01 -5.23 10.61
N LEU A 13 25.85 -5.68 10.99
CA LEU A 13 24.61 -4.89 11.01
C LEU A 13 23.95 -4.87 12.40
N ALA A 14 24.23 -5.85 13.24
CA ALA A 14 23.57 -6.00 14.55
C ALA A 14 23.85 -4.81 15.47
N ASN A 15 25.06 -4.25 15.41
CA ASN A 15 25.46 -3.04 16.16
C ASN A 15 24.54 -1.86 15.86
N LEU A 16 24.08 -1.70 14.61
CA LEU A 16 23.13 -0.66 14.21
C LEU A 16 21.73 -0.91 14.77
N VAL A 17 21.29 -2.19 14.86
CA VAL A 17 19.95 -2.52 15.37
C VAL A 17 19.79 -2.13 16.83
N TYR A 18 20.83 -2.33 17.66
CA TYR A 18 20.82 -1.95 19.07
C TYR A 18 21.56 -0.63 19.38
N ASP A 19 21.91 0.14 18.35
CA ASP A 19 22.41 1.50 18.53
C ASP A 19 21.34 2.38 19.19
N PRO A 20 21.69 3.16 20.25
CA PRO A 20 20.73 3.99 20.97
C PRO A 20 19.95 4.96 20.07
N ALA A 21 20.62 5.57 19.07
CA ALA A 21 19.97 6.51 18.16
C ALA A 21 18.95 5.79 17.26
N PHE A 22 19.28 4.59 16.75
CA PHE A 22 18.35 3.77 15.98
C PHE A 22 17.16 3.32 16.81
N LEU A 23 17.36 2.90 18.05
CA LEU A 23 16.27 2.51 18.97
C LEU A 23 15.35 3.69 19.29
N VAL A 24 15.90 4.88 19.52
CA VAL A 24 15.09 6.11 19.73
C VAL A 24 14.27 6.47 18.48
N VAL A 25 14.86 6.38 17.29
CA VAL A 25 14.13 6.61 16.02
C VAL A 25 13.05 5.55 15.81
N ALA A 26 13.36 4.28 16.08
CA ALA A 26 12.40 3.18 16.01
C ALA A 26 11.22 3.40 16.97
N TRP A 27 11.52 3.73 18.23
CA TRP A 27 10.51 4.07 19.24
C TRP A 27 9.62 5.23 18.79
N ASN A 28 10.20 6.33 18.32
CA ASN A 28 9.46 7.49 17.84
C ASN A 28 8.48 7.13 16.71
N ARG A 29 8.87 6.24 15.79
CA ARG A 29 7.96 5.72 14.75
C ARG A 29 6.82 4.87 15.35
N VAL A 30 7.14 4.01 16.32
CA VAL A 30 6.16 3.12 16.95
C VAL A 30 5.12 3.90 17.76
N ARG A 31 5.54 4.88 18.58
CA ARG A 31 4.65 5.64 19.47
C ARG A 31 3.67 6.57 18.77
N VAL A 32 3.96 6.99 17.51
CA VAL A 32 3.08 7.88 16.73
C VAL A 32 2.22 7.15 15.70
N ASN A 33 2.45 5.86 15.48
CA ASN A 33 1.68 5.06 14.52
C ASN A 33 0.21 4.94 14.95
N LYS A 34 -0.68 4.69 13.97
CA LYS A 34 -2.11 4.43 14.23
C LYS A 34 -2.33 3.28 15.21
N GLY A 35 -1.45 2.26 15.20
CA GLY A 35 -1.46 1.12 16.12
C GLY A 35 -0.93 1.42 17.54
N ALA A 36 -0.47 2.63 17.84
CA ALA A 36 0.12 2.99 19.13
C ALA A 36 -0.83 2.87 20.35
N ARG A 37 -2.13 2.78 20.09
CA ARG A 37 -3.15 2.57 21.14
C ARG A 37 -3.52 1.10 21.35
N THR A 38 -2.90 0.19 20.60
CA THR A 38 -3.26 -1.24 20.63
C THR A 38 -2.12 -2.02 21.26
N ALA A 39 -2.41 -2.71 22.36
CA ALA A 39 -1.45 -3.56 23.07
C ALA A 39 -1.23 -4.91 22.37
N GLY A 40 -0.05 -5.50 22.54
CA GLY A 40 0.25 -6.89 22.22
C GLY A 40 -0.35 -7.87 23.25
N ILE A 41 0.27 -9.05 23.39
CA ILE A 41 -0.11 -10.04 24.41
C ILE A 41 0.25 -9.58 25.83
N ASP A 42 1.26 -8.73 25.94
CA ASP A 42 1.75 -8.12 27.18
C ASP A 42 0.79 -7.08 27.80
N GLY A 43 -0.30 -6.75 27.13
CA GLY A 43 -1.24 -5.71 27.55
C GLY A 43 -0.69 -4.28 27.45
N VAL A 44 0.55 -4.08 27.02
CA VAL A 44 1.22 -2.77 26.97
C VAL A 44 1.08 -2.13 25.61
N ALA A 45 0.35 -1.02 25.53
CA ALA A 45 0.28 -0.23 24.30
C ALA A 45 1.45 0.77 24.21
N PRO A 46 2.01 1.04 23.03
CA PRO A 46 3.09 2.03 22.87
C PRO A 46 2.76 3.39 23.51
N ARG A 47 1.51 3.83 23.42
CA ARG A 47 1.08 5.12 23.99
C ARG A 47 1.10 5.16 25.52
N SER A 48 0.97 4.01 26.19
CA SER A 48 0.96 3.92 27.66
C SER A 48 2.34 3.84 28.30
N VAL A 49 3.41 3.61 27.52
CA VAL A 49 4.79 3.52 28.03
C VAL A 49 5.27 4.84 28.63
N GLY A 50 4.92 5.97 27.99
CA GLY A 50 5.16 7.30 28.55
C GLY A 50 6.63 7.57 28.90
N LEU A 51 6.87 8.03 30.15
CA LEU A 51 8.21 8.39 30.66
C LEU A 51 9.14 7.18 30.84
N ARG A 52 8.61 5.97 30.95
CA ARG A 52 9.39 4.74 31.10
C ARG A 52 10.05 4.27 29.79
N ALA A 53 9.91 5.04 28.71
CA ALA A 53 10.48 4.67 27.41
C ALA A 53 12.02 4.57 27.44
N GLY A 54 12.71 5.43 28.19
CA GLY A 54 14.17 5.37 28.34
C GLY A 54 14.62 4.02 28.93
N GLU A 55 14.12 3.70 30.12
CA GLU A 55 14.43 2.43 30.80
C GLU A 55 14.09 1.20 29.94
N MET A 56 12.97 1.25 29.20
CA MET A 56 12.59 0.17 28.29
C MET A 56 13.61 0.01 27.16
N LEU A 57 14.08 1.10 26.57
CA LEU A 57 15.05 1.06 25.48
C LEU A 57 16.42 0.62 25.94
N ASP A 58 16.86 1.03 27.15
CA ASP A 58 18.13 0.60 27.74
C ASP A 58 18.15 -0.90 28.01
N ARG A 59 17.11 -1.44 28.65
CA ARG A 59 16.95 -2.89 28.87
C ARG A 59 16.93 -3.64 27.54
N LEU A 60 16.15 -3.16 26.58
CA LEU A 60 16.07 -3.77 25.25
C LEU A 60 17.44 -3.81 24.57
N ARG A 61 18.19 -2.71 24.64
CA ARG A 61 19.55 -2.64 24.11
C ARG A 61 20.47 -3.69 24.72
N ASP A 62 20.43 -3.84 26.05
CA ASP A 62 21.24 -4.82 26.77
C ASP A 62 20.86 -6.25 26.39
N ASP A 63 19.57 -6.55 26.23
CA ASP A 63 19.10 -7.86 25.80
C ASP A 63 19.49 -8.18 24.35
N LEU A 64 19.38 -7.21 23.43
CA LEU A 64 19.83 -7.38 22.05
C LEU A 64 21.35 -7.58 21.95
N LYS A 65 22.13 -6.79 22.73
CA LYS A 65 23.58 -6.89 22.76
C LYS A 65 24.06 -8.22 23.32
N ALA A 66 23.41 -8.71 24.37
CA ALA A 66 23.72 -9.98 25.02
C ALA A 66 23.12 -11.21 24.31
N GLY A 67 22.33 -11.02 23.24
CA GLY A 67 21.69 -12.12 22.52
C GLY A 67 20.53 -12.78 23.26
N ARG A 68 20.00 -12.17 24.32
CA ARG A 68 18.88 -12.69 25.11
C ARG A 68 17.50 -12.37 24.52
N PHE A 69 17.42 -11.40 23.61
CA PHE A 69 16.15 -10.99 23.01
C PHE A 69 15.52 -12.13 22.19
N VAL A 70 14.30 -12.48 22.55
CA VAL A 70 13.43 -13.41 21.81
C VAL A 70 12.09 -12.74 21.58
N PRO A 71 11.58 -12.69 20.32
CA PRO A 71 10.26 -12.13 20.05
C PRO A 71 9.16 -12.93 20.74
N GLU A 72 8.16 -12.21 21.22
CA GLU A 72 6.96 -12.82 21.78
C GLU A 72 5.92 -13.17 20.71
N ARG A 73 4.97 -14.03 21.04
CA ARG A 73 3.85 -14.36 20.15
C ARG A 73 3.04 -13.11 19.82
N VAL A 74 2.51 -13.07 18.61
CA VAL A 74 1.61 -11.97 18.23
C VAL A 74 0.19 -12.26 18.70
N ARG A 75 -0.50 -11.24 19.20
CA ARG A 75 -1.92 -11.34 19.55
C ARG A 75 -2.77 -11.26 18.29
N GLU A 76 -3.57 -12.27 18.00
CA GLU A 76 -4.48 -12.26 16.86
C GLU A 76 -5.64 -11.27 17.09
N LYS A 77 -6.06 -10.62 16.01
CA LYS A 77 -7.28 -9.81 15.93
C LYS A 77 -7.99 -10.05 14.62
N ALA A 78 -9.18 -10.61 14.70
CA ALA A 78 -10.04 -10.84 13.54
C ALA A 78 -10.72 -9.53 13.09
N ILE A 79 -10.61 -9.21 11.80
CA ILE A 79 -11.25 -8.04 11.18
C ILE A 79 -12.06 -8.51 9.97
N PRO A 80 -13.40 -8.26 9.93
CA PRO A 80 -14.20 -8.63 8.78
C PRO A 80 -13.82 -7.78 7.55
N LYS A 81 -13.60 -8.45 6.41
CA LYS A 81 -13.46 -7.82 5.10
C LYS A 81 -14.83 -7.45 4.53
N ALA A 82 -14.87 -6.49 3.60
CA ALA A 82 -16.10 -6.14 2.88
C ALA A 82 -16.71 -7.32 2.10
N SER A 83 -15.91 -8.32 1.76
CA SER A 83 -16.31 -9.57 1.11
C SER A 83 -16.92 -10.62 2.05
N GLY A 84 -17.06 -10.33 3.35
CA GLY A 84 -17.49 -11.31 4.36
C GLY A 84 -16.37 -12.23 4.87
N LYS A 85 -15.23 -12.34 4.16
CA LYS A 85 -14.07 -13.12 4.65
C LYS A 85 -13.40 -12.40 5.84
N ILE A 86 -12.80 -13.15 6.76
CA ILE A 86 -12.10 -12.61 7.93
C ILE A 86 -10.64 -12.37 7.57
N ARG A 87 -10.11 -11.21 7.97
CA ARG A 87 -8.68 -10.89 7.96
C ARG A 87 -8.16 -11.03 9.38
N ARG A 88 -7.13 -11.85 9.58
CA ARG A 88 -6.49 -12.05 10.88
C ARG A 88 -5.23 -11.17 10.96
N LEU A 89 -5.20 -10.22 11.89
CA LEU A 89 -4.03 -9.37 12.12
C LEU A 89 -3.27 -9.86 13.34
N GLY A 90 -1.96 -10.05 13.21
CA GLY A 90 -1.07 -10.30 14.32
C GLY A 90 -0.57 -8.98 14.91
N ILE A 91 -0.78 -8.77 16.21
CA ILE A 91 -0.38 -7.56 16.92
C ILE A 91 0.82 -7.90 17.82
N PRO A 92 2.06 -7.49 17.45
CA PRO A 92 3.26 -7.71 18.28
C PRO A 92 3.22 -6.87 19.55
N THR A 93 4.03 -7.24 20.56
CA THR A 93 4.26 -6.43 21.77
C THR A 93 4.88 -5.08 21.41
N THR A 94 4.87 -4.15 22.35
CA THR A 94 5.49 -2.84 22.14
C THR A 94 6.99 -2.96 21.88
N VAL A 95 7.68 -3.82 22.63
CA VAL A 95 9.13 -4.08 22.50
C VAL A 95 9.43 -4.70 21.13
N ASP A 96 8.68 -5.72 20.71
CA ASP A 96 8.85 -6.36 19.40
C ASP A 96 8.68 -5.37 18.25
N ARG A 97 7.70 -4.45 18.36
CA ARG A 97 7.53 -3.39 17.34
C ARG A 97 8.74 -2.46 17.25
N VAL A 98 9.41 -2.17 18.37
CA VAL A 98 10.62 -1.34 18.37
C VAL A 98 11.75 -2.10 17.67
N VAL A 99 11.96 -3.38 17.99
CA VAL A 99 13.01 -4.19 17.33
C VAL A 99 12.71 -4.37 15.85
N GLN A 100 11.46 -4.66 15.46
CA GLN A 100 11.08 -4.73 14.05
C GLN A 100 11.29 -3.40 13.32
N ALA A 101 11.05 -2.26 13.98
CA ALA A 101 11.28 -0.95 13.40
C ALA A 101 12.79 -0.66 13.27
N ALA A 102 13.61 -1.06 14.24
CA ALA A 102 15.08 -0.93 14.17
C ALA A 102 15.65 -1.83 13.06
N LEU A 103 15.25 -3.09 12.99
CA LEU A 103 15.60 -3.99 11.88
C LEU A 103 15.20 -3.40 10.52
N LYS A 104 14.00 -2.84 10.41
CA LYS A 104 13.56 -2.19 9.18
C LYS A 104 14.42 -0.99 8.82
N LEU A 105 14.84 -0.18 9.79
CA LEU A 105 15.72 0.96 9.55
C LEU A 105 17.06 0.54 8.93
N VAL A 106 17.59 -0.61 9.36
CA VAL A 106 18.87 -1.16 8.88
C VAL A 106 18.71 -1.87 7.52
N LEU A 107 17.67 -2.67 7.36
CA LEU A 107 17.48 -3.52 6.18
C LEU A 107 16.85 -2.78 4.98
N GLU A 108 15.96 -1.83 5.23
CA GLU A 108 15.23 -1.12 4.16
C GLU A 108 16.17 -0.43 3.16
N PRO A 109 17.24 0.31 3.55
CA PRO A 109 18.19 0.90 2.62
C PRO A 109 18.90 -0.12 1.72
N ILE A 110 19.23 -1.29 2.27
CA ILE A 110 19.94 -2.36 1.56
C ILE A 110 19.07 -2.92 0.45
N PHE A 111 17.84 -3.33 0.77
CA PHE A 111 16.92 -3.94 -0.19
C PHE A 111 16.26 -2.93 -1.13
N GLU A 112 16.05 -1.67 -0.69
CA GLU A 112 15.52 -0.63 -1.59
C GLU A 112 16.43 -0.38 -2.80
N ALA A 113 17.75 -0.56 -2.62
CA ALA A 113 18.73 -0.45 -3.71
C ALA A 113 18.56 -1.55 -4.78
N ASP A 114 17.98 -2.70 -4.40
CA ASP A 114 17.82 -3.86 -5.28
C ASP A 114 16.45 -3.92 -5.95
N PHE A 115 15.43 -3.35 -5.31
CA PHE A 115 14.07 -3.43 -5.81
C PHE A 115 13.90 -2.77 -7.17
N GLN A 116 13.27 -3.49 -8.09
CA GLN A 116 13.00 -3.02 -9.44
C GLN A 116 12.05 -1.81 -9.44
N PRO A 117 12.14 -0.93 -10.46
CA PRO A 117 11.28 0.26 -10.58
C PRO A 117 9.78 -0.05 -10.66
N CYS A 118 9.39 -1.21 -11.16
CA CYS A 118 8.00 -1.66 -11.32
C CYS A 118 7.29 -1.95 -10.00
N SER A 119 8.01 -2.04 -8.86
CA SER A 119 7.47 -2.27 -7.53
C SER A 119 7.23 -0.96 -6.80
N TYR A 120 6.00 -0.74 -6.29
CA TYR A 120 5.58 0.52 -5.66
C TYR A 120 5.14 0.38 -4.20
N GLY A 121 4.46 -0.70 -3.84
CA GLY A 121 3.87 -0.90 -2.51
C GLY A 121 4.90 -0.96 -1.39
N PHE A 122 4.60 -0.34 -0.25
CA PHE A 122 5.42 -0.35 0.98
C PHE A 122 6.84 0.19 0.84
N ARG A 123 7.15 0.84 -0.27
CA ARG A 123 8.46 1.44 -0.53
C ARG A 123 8.46 2.95 -0.24
N PRO A 124 9.57 3.51 0.24
CA PRO A 124 9.66 4.93 0.58
C PRO A 124 9.45 5.82 -0.66
N ARG A 125 8.76 6.95 -0.46
CA ARG A 125 8.46 7.97 -1.49
C ARG A 125 7.70 7.46 -2.73
N ARG A 126 7.25 6.20 -2.74
CA ARG A 126 6.40 5.62 -3.78
C ARG A 126 4.94 5.61 -3.34
N ARG A 127 4.04 5.90 -4.25
CA ARG A 127 2.60 6.04 -4.00
C ARG A 127 1.82 5.18 -4.98
N ALA A 128 0.57 4.87 -4.61
CA ALA A 128 -0.35 4.18 -5.52
C ALA A 128 -0.54 4.96 -6.83
N GLN A 129 -0.51 6.30 -6.77
CA GLN A 129 -0.62 7.16 -7.95
C GLN A 129 0.54 6.98 -8.93
N ASP A 130 1.74 6.58 -8.46
CA ASP A 130 2.87 6.28 -9.35
C ASP A 130 2.61 5.02 -10.18
N ALA A 131 2.08 3.96 -9.55
CA ALA A 131 1.68 2.74 -10.24
C ALA A 131 0.58 3.01 -11.27
N ILE A 132 -0.45 3.78 -10.91
CA ILE A 132 -1.53 4.17 -11.83
C ILE A 132 -0.99 5.03 -12.99
N ALA A 133 -0.04 5.94 -12.72
CA ALA A 133 0.58 6.76 -13.76
C ALA A 133 1.45 5.92 -14.72
N GLU A 134 2.12 4.86 -14.24
CA GLU A 134 2.85 3.93 -15.09
C GLU A 134 1.89 3.15 -16.01
N ILE A 135 0.80 2.61 -15.45
CA ILE A 135 -0.22 1.92 -16.25
C ILE A 135 -0.78 2.84 -17.33
N HIS A 136 -1.15 4.07 -16.97
CA HIS A 136 -1.62 5.08 -17.92
C HIS A 136 -0.57 5.36 -19.01
N PHE A 137 0.69 5.47 -18.62
CA PHE A 137 1.79 5.73 -19.53
C PHE A 137 2.03 4.57 -20.52
N LEU A 138 1.96 3.32 -20.05
CA LEU A 138 2.13 2.12 -20.86
C LEU A 138 0.95 1.91 -21.82
N ALA A 139 -0.28 2.08 -21.32
CA ALA A 139 -1.49 1.87 -22.13
C ALA A 139 -1.75 3.01 -23.15
N SER A 140 -1.13 4.19 -22.98
CA SER A 140 -1.30 5.32 -23.89
C SER A 140 -0.41 5.22 -25.13
N PRO A 141 -0.82 5.81 -26.28
CA PRO A 141 0.03 5.92 -27.46
C PRO A 141 1.36 6.62 -27.15
N PRO A 142 2.46 6.26 -27.81
CA PRO A 142 2.60 5.24 -28.86
C PRO A 142 2.83 3.82 -28.35
N ARG A 143 2.77 3.58 -27.02
CA ARG A 143 3.13 2.29 -26.40
C ARG A 143 2.06 1.23 -26.58
N ASN A 144 0.79 1.60 -26.37
CA ASN A 144 -0.39 0.79 -26.65
C ASN A 144 -0.34 -0.64 -26.07
N TYR A 145 -0.01 -0.77 -24.76
CA TYR A 145 -0.19 -2.02 -24.06
C TYR A 145 -1.69 -2.26 -23.87
N GLU A 146 -2.25 -3.25 -24.55
CA GLU A 146 -3.70 -3.41 -24.66
C GLU A 146 -4.26 -4.58 -23.88
N TRP A 147 -3.47 -5.65 -23.67
CA TRP A 147 -3.87 -6.77 -22.84
C TRP A 147 -3.36 -6.59 -21.42
N VAL A 148 -4.15 -7.03 -20.46
CA VAL A 148 -3.87 -6.89 -19.03
C VAL A 148 -4.11 -8.24 -18.36
N PHE A 149 -3.07 -8.79 -17.74
CA PHE A 149 -3.16 -9.88 -16.80
C PHE A 149 -3.26 -9.27 -15.41
N GLU A 150 -4.48 -9.25 -14.84
CA GLU A 150 -4.76 -8.79 -13.46
C GLU A 150 -4.68 -10.00 -12.54
N ALA A 151 -3.81 -9.95 -11.52
CA ALA A 151 -3.58 -11.09 -10.65
C ALA A 151 -3.47 -10.70 -9.17
N ASP A 152 -3.91 -11.62 -8.32
CA ASP A 152 -3.83 -11.54 -6.86
C ASP A 152 -3.18 -12.84 -6.36
N ILE A 153 -2.35 -12.72 -5.31
CA ILE A 153 -1.68 -13.87 -4.69
C ILE A 153 -2.51 -14.35 -3.51
N THR A 154 -2.83 -15.65 -3.50
CA THR A 154 -3.57 -16.24 -2.38
C THR A 154 -2.77 -16.12 -1.10
N ALA A 155 -3.38 -15.56 -0.05
CA ALA A 155 -2.82 -15.49 1.31
C ALA A 155 -1.31 -15.13 1.37
N CYS A 156 -0.86 -14.22 0.52
CA CYS A 156 0.57 -13.91 0.29
C CYS A 156 1.38 -13.83 1.58
N PHE A 157 0.92 -13.06 2.57
CA PHE A 157 1.63 -12.90 3.84
C PHE A 157 1.67 -14.17 4.70
N ASP A 158 0.71 -15.06 4.53
CA ASP A 158 0.55 -16.25 5.37
C ASP A 158 1.21 -17.51 4.76
N GLU A 159 1.53 -17.48 3.44
CA GLU A 159 2.04 -18.64 2.70
C GLU A 159 3.51 -18.53 2.27
N ILE A 160 4.19 -17.37 2.45
CA ILE A 160 5.62 -17.24 2.08
C ILE A 160 6.45 -18.31 2.77
N ASP A 161 7.19 -19.12 1.98
CA ASP A 161 8.13 -20.10 2.53
C ASP A 161 9.28 -19.42 3.27
N HIS A 162 9.51 -19.80 4.52
CA HIS A 162 10.54 -19.18 5.37
C HIS A 162 11.95 -19.45 4.87
N THR A 163 12.20 -20.65 4.32
CA THR A 163 13.53 -21.05 3.83
C THR A 163 13.91 -20.27 2.59
N ALA A 164 12.97 -20.16 1.64
CA ALA A 164 13.14 -19.43 0.40
C ALA A 164 13.33 -17.91 0.69
N LEU A 165 12.49 -17.33 1.55
CA LEU A 165 12.63 -15.93 1.96
C LEU A 165 13.99 -15.69 2.64
N MET A 166 14.39 -16.52 3.59
CA MET A 166 15.69 -16.40 4.26
C MET A 166 16.85 -16.60 3.29
N GLY A 167 16.69 -17.42 2.26
CA GLY A 167 17.65 -17.52 1.15
C GLY A 167 17.87 -16.14 0.51
N ARG A 168 16.81 -15.46 0.12
CA ARG A 168 16.87 -14.12 -0.48
C ARG A 168 17.47 -13.07 0.49
N VAL A 169 17.11 -13.12 1.77
CA VAL A 169 17.71 -12.21 2.77
C VAL A 169 19.21 -12.42 2.88
N ARG A 170 19.68 -13.67 2.88
CA ARG A 170 21.11 -14.04 2.96
C ARG A 170 21.96 -13.56 1.78
N HIS A 171 21.36 -13.30 0.63
CA HIS A 171 22.11 -12.72 -0.49
C HIS A 171 22.73 -11.36 -0.15
N ARG A 172 22.09 -10.59 0.74
CA ARG A 172 22.55 -9.25 1.10
C ARG A 172 23.03 -9.15 2.56
N VAL A 173 22.53 -10.00 3.44
CA VAL A 173 22.79 -9.98 4.87
C VAL A 173 23.57 -11.23 5.28
N GLY A 174 24.76 -11.03 5.83
CA GLY A 174 25.60 -12.10 6.38
C GLY A 174 25.61 -12.13 7.90
N ASP A 175 25.20 -11.04 8.56
CA ASP A 175 25.16 -10.95 10.01
C ASP A 175 24.23 -12.00 10.62
N LYS A 176 24.81 -12.98 11.33
CA LYS A 176 24.08 -14.12 11.91
C LYS A 176 23.04 -13.69 12.95
N ARG A 177 23.31 -12.62 13.71
CA ARG A 177 22.36 -12.11 14.73
C ARG A 177 21.15 -11.48 14.06
N VAL A 178 21.34 -10.64 13.06
CA VAL A 178 20.25 -10.03 12.27
C VAL A 178 19.42 -11.10 11.59
N LEU A 179 20.06 -12.10 10.96
CA LEU A 179 19.36 -13.25 10.35
C LEU A 179 18.57 -14.05 11.40
N GLY A 180 19.16 -14.23 12.59
CA GLY A 180 18.50 -14.89 13.73
C GLY A 180 17.22 -14.15 14.16
N TRP A 181 17.28 -12.83 14.33
CA TRP A 181 16.11 -12.02 14.69
C TRP A 181 15.02 -12.03 13.60
N VAL A 182 15.39 -11.89 12.33
CA VAL A 182 14.43 -11.98 11.22
C VAL A 182 13.72 -13.33 11.25
N LYS A 183 14.46 -14.44 11.40
CA LYS A 183 13.91 -15.80 11.49
C LYS A 183 13.02 -15.97 12.72
N ALA A 184 13.43 -15.42 13.88
CA ALA A 184 12.66 -15.48 15.11
C ALA A 184 11.32 -14.74 14.98
N PHE A 185 11.27 -13.56 14.36
CA PHE A 185 10.03 -12.84 14.10
C PHE A 185 9.07 -13.58 13.15
N MET A 186 9.58 -14.30 12.17
CA MET A 186 8.74 -15.12 11.30
C MET A 186 8.12 -16.32 12.06
N ARG A 187 8.84 -16.85 13.06
CA ARG A 187 8.45 -18.04 13.84
C ARG A 187 7.80 -17.72 15.19
N ALA A 188 7.62 -16.45 15.52
CA ALA A 188 7.14 -16.02 16.85
C ALA A 188 5.81 -16.63 17.28
N GLY A 189 5.05 -17.24 16.36
CA GLY A 189 3.75 -17.84 16.67
C GLY A 189 2.64 -16.81 16.89
N ILE A 190 1.44 -17.34 17.05
CA ILE A 190 0.21 -16.55 17.16
C ILE A 190 -0.57 -17.02 18.39
N LEU A 191 -0.98 -16.10 19.23
CA LEU A 191 -2.01 -16.32 20.25
C LEU A 191 -3.36 -15.91 19.67
N THR A 192 -4.26 -16.89 19.45
CA THR A 192 -5.59 -16.65 18.86
C THR A 192 -6.51 -15.89 19.83
N GLU A 193 -7.64 -15.37 19.33
CA GLU A 193 -8.64 -14.69 20.18
C GLU A 193 -9.26 -15.67 21.23
N GLU A 194 -9.27 -16.96 20.92
CA GLU A 194 -9.74 -18.04 21.83
C GLU A 194 -8.68 -18.48 22.85
N GLY A 195 -7.49 -17.86 22.84
CA GLY A 195 -6.40 -18.18 23.78
C GLY A 195 -5.55 -19.39 23.38
N LEU A 196 -5.73 -19.93 22.16
CA LEU A 196 -4.96 -21.04 21.65
C LEU A 196 -3.63 -20.58 21.05
N ASN A 197 -2.57 -21.35 21.28
CA ASN A 197 -1.26 -21.13 20.67
C ASN A 197 -1.20 -21.79 19.29
N ARG A 198 -0.83 -21.03 18.26
CA ARG A 198 -0.59 -21.55 16.93
C ARG A 198 0.84 -21.18 16.49
N GLU A 199 1.58 -22.19 16.07
CA GLU A 199 2.90 -21.97 15.50
C GLU A 199 2.81 -21.38 14.08
N THR A 200 3.80 -20.58 13.70
CA THR A 200 3.93 -20.00 12.38
C THR A 200 5.03 -20.76 11.62
N ILE A 201 4.63 -21.73 10.79
CA ILE A 201 5.54 -22.53 9.99
C ILE A 201 5.84 -21.84 8.65
N THR A 202 4.87 -21.09 8.12
CA THR A 202 4.97 -20.30 6.89
C THR A 202 4.51 -18.87 7.14
N GLY A 203 4.87 -17.96 6.24
CA GLY A 203 4.38 -16.60 6.23
C GLY A 203 5.04 -15.65 7.21
N THR A 204 4.53 -14.44 7.18
CA THR A 204 4.91 -13.37 8.12
C THR A 204 3.64 -12.81 8.75
N PRO A 205 3.59 -12.57 10.08
CA PRO A 205 2.37 -12.09 10.72
C PRO A 205 1.84 -10.80 10.07
N GLN A 206 0.59 -10.82 9.59
CA GLN A 206 -0.04 -9.62 9.03
C GLN A 206 -0.21 -8.57 10.14
N GLY A 207 0.46 -7.42 10.01
CA GLY A 207 0.42 -6.33 11.00
C GLY A 207 1.77 -6.04 11.66
N GLY A 208 2.79 -6.88 11.47
CA GLY A 208 4.17 -6.59 11.84
C GLY A 208 4.75 -5.43 11.03
N ILE A 209 5.67 -4.67 11.63
CA ILE A 209 6.33 -3.52 10.98
C ILE A 209 7.34 -3.99 9.93
N LEU A 210 7.95 -5.14 10.13
CA LEU A 210 8.94 -5.75 9.24
C LEU A 210 8.30 -6.51 8.07
N SER A 211 7.09 -7.08 8.26
CA SER A 211 6.42 -7.96 7.30
C SER A 211 6.27 -7.35 5.88
N PRO A 212 5.95 -6.05 5.71
CA PRO A 212 5.86 -5.46 4.37
C PRO A 212 7.20 -5.44 3.60
N LEU A 213 8.33 -5.27 4.30
CA LEU A 213 9.66 -5.35 3.68
C LEU A 213 9.97 -6.79 3.28
N LEU A 214 9.73 -7.75 4.16
CA LEU A 214 9.95 -9.19 3.89
C LEU A 214 9.09 -9.68 2.73
N ALA A 215 7.82 -9.27 2.66
CA ALA A 215 6.95 -9.57 1.52
C ALA A 215 7.48 -8.99 0.20
N ASN A 216 8.00 -7.76 0.21
CA ASN A 216 8.64 -7.20 -0.99
C ASN A 216 9.91 -7.95 -1.40
N ILE A 217 10.71 -8.43 -0.44
CA ILE A 217 11.90 -9.26 -0.70
C ILE A 217 11.46 -10.60 -1.32
N ALA A 218 10.42 -11.24 -0.80
CA ALA A 218 9.88 -12.46 -1.37
C ALA A 218 9.37 -12.26 -2.81
N LEU A 219 8.56 -11.22 -3.02
CA LEU A 219 7.92 -10.93 -4.30
C LEU A 219 8.85 -10.31 -5.35
N SER A 220 10.08 -9.91 -4.99
CA SER A 220 11.04 -9.41 -5.97
C SER A 220 11.44 -10.46 -7.01
N VAL A 221 11.15 -11.75 -6.80
CA VAL A 221 11.28 -12.79 -7.83
C VAL A 221 10.48 -12.47 -9.09
N LEU A 222 9.25 -11.94 -8.93
CA LEU A 222 8.43 -11.47 -10.06
C LEU A 222 9.03 -10.25 -10.73
N ASP A 223 9.49 -9.29 -9.92
CA ASP A 223 10.07 -8.05 -10.44
C ASP A 223 11.31 -8.34 -11.27
N GLU A 224 12.18 -9.23 -10.80
CA GLU A 224 13.42 -9.68 -11.45
C GLU A 224 13.10 -10.42 -12.75
N HIS A 225 12.20 -11.41 -12.70
CA HIS A 225 11.78 -12.18 -13.85
C HIS A 225 11.31 -11.30 -15.02
N PHE A 226 10.38 -10.38 -14.77
CA PHE A 226 9.88 -9.49 -15.83
C PHE A 226 10.90 -8.43 -16.25
N ALA A 227 11.79 -8.00 -15.36
CA ALA A 227 12.89 -7.11 -15.70
C ALA A 227 13.91 -7.79 -16.64
N GLU A 228 14.28 -9.04 -16.35
CA GLU A 228 15.17 -9.84 -17.19
C GLU A 228 14.53 -10.15 -18.54
N LYS A 229 13.28 -10.60 -18.56
CA LYS A 229 12.51 -10.85 -19.80
C LYS A 229 12.44 -9.60 -20.68
N TYR A 230 12.20 -8.42 -20.09
CA TYR A 230 12.19 -7.15 -20.81
C TYR A 230 13.59 -6.74 -21.30
N ALA A 231 14.64 -6.97 -20.49
CA ALA A 231 16.01 -6.66 -20.86
C ALA A 231 16.54 -7.57 -21.99
N ALA A 232 16.15 -8.84 -22.01
CA ALA A 232 16.52 -9.81 -23.04
C ALA A 232 16.05 -9.42 -24.44
N LEU A 233 14.97 -8.62 -24.55
CA LEU A 233 14.50 -8.06 -25.83
C LEU A 233 15.43 -6.96 -26.41
N GLY A 234 16.48 -6.58 -25.68
CA GLY A 234 17.46 -5.59 -26.12
C GLY A 234 16.98 -4.13 -26.02
N PRO A 235 17.57 -3.21 -26.77
CA PRO A 235 17.22 -1.78 -26.77
C PRO A 235 15.86 -1.50 -27.44
N GLU A 236 15.36 -0.26 -27.33
CA GLU A 236 14.00 0.08 -27.78
C GLU A 236 13.77 -0.17 -29.29
N TRP A 237 14.78 -0.01 -30.12
CA TRP A 237 14.65 -0.31 -31.55
C TRP A 237 14.43 -1.80 -31.81
N THR A 238 15.10 -2.68 -31.08
CA THR A 238 14.91 -4.14 -31.17
C THR A 238 13.52 -4.54 -30.69
N ARG A 239 13.08 -3.99 -29.54
CA ARG A 239 11.73 -4.20 -29.03
C ARG A 239 10.66 -3.70 -29.98
N SER A 240 10.91 -2.57 -30.66
CA SER A 240 10.00 -2.03 -31.66
C SER A 240 9.90 -2.95 -32.88
N LYS A 241 11.02 -3.52 -33.35
CA LYS A 241 11.07 -4.53 -34.42
C LYS A 241 10.33 -5.80 -33.99
N HIS A 242 10.58 -6.30 -32.78
CA HIS A 242 9.92 -7.47 -32.21
C HIS A 242 8.39 -7.29 -32.17
N ARG A 243 7.89 -6.14 -31.68
CA ARG A 243 6.45 -5.81 -31.70
C ARG A 243 5.84 -5.81 -33.11
N ARG A 244 6.55 -5.20 -34.08
CA ARG A 244 6.08 -5.19 -35.48
C ARG A 244 6.02 -6.57 -36.13
N ALA A 245 6.86 -7.49 -35.65
CA ALA A 245 6.84 -8.89 -36.06
C ALA A 245 5.80 -9.73 -35.28
N GLY A 246 4.93 -9.10 -34.48
CA GLY A 246 3.90 -9.78 -33.70
C GLY A 246 4.38 -10.34 -32.37
N GLY A 247 5.62 -10.10 -31.98
CA GLY A 247 6.19 -10.57 -30.72
C GLY A 247 5.65 -9.82 -29.51
N ALA A 248 5.40 -10.54 -28.42
CA ALA A 248 4.86 -10.00 -27.18
C ALA A 248 5.91 -9.22 -26.38
N VAL A 249 5.50 -8.07 -25.83
CA VAL A 249 6.30 -7.28 -24.89
C VAL A 249 5.49 -7.05 -23.62
N MET A 250 6.06 -7.39 -22.48
CA MET A 250 5.37 -7.44 -21.19
C MET A 250 6.01 -6.45 -20.20
N ARG A 251 5.17 -5.80 -19.37
CA ARG A 251 5.60 -4.89 -18.31
C ARG A 251 4.80 -5.14 -17.04
N LEU A 252 5.48 -5.48 -15.96
CA LEU A 252 4.91 -5.65 -14.64
C LEU A 252 4.72 -4.29 -13.97
N VAL A 253 3.58 -4.09 -13.29
CA VAL A 253 3.34 -3.01 -12.33
C VAL A 253 2.80 -3.64 -11.06
N ARG A 254 3.59 -3.60 -9.98
CA ARG A 254 3.26 -4.27 -8.71
C ARG A 254 3.12 -3.28 -7.56
N TYR A 255 2.10 -3.46 -6.76
CA TYR A 255 1.88 -2.74 -5.51
C TYR A 255 1.65 -3.73 -4.36
N ALA A 256 2.71 -4.11 -3.65
CA ALA A 256 2.72 -5.20 -2.67
C ALA A 256 2.34 -6.54 -3.34
N ASP A 257 1.28 -7.19 -2.88
CA ASP A 257 0.71 -8.43 -3.41
C ASP A 257 -0.24 -8.21 -4.60
N ASP A 258 -0.78 -7.02 -4.78
CA ASP A 258 -1.59 -6.65 -5.96
C ASP A 258 -0.67 -6.34 -7.15
N PHE A 259 -0.87 -6.94 -8.31
CA PHE A 259 -0.09 -6.62 -9.50
C PHE A 259 -0.86 -6.81 -10.81
N VAL A 260 -0.38 -6.13 -11.84
CA VAL A 260 -0.83 -6.32 -13.21
C VAL A 260 0.37 -6.46 -14.14
N VAL A 261 0.25 -7.31 -15.14
CA VAL A 261 1.17 -7.35 -16.27
C VAL A 261 0.45 -6.76 -17.47
N LEU A 262 1.05 -5.73 -18.06
CA LEU A 262 0.55 -5.09 -19.28
C LEU A 262 1.29 -5.70 -20.47
N ILE A 263 0.55 -6.07 -21.53
CA ILE A 263 1.08 -6.80 -22.67
C ILE A 263 0.75 -6.05 -23.98
N VAL A 264 1.77 -5.89 -24.81
CA VAL A 264 1.62 -5.68 -26.25
C VAL A 264 1.77 -7.06 -26.90
N GLY A 265 0.78 -7.54 -27.60
CA GLY A 265 0.73 -8.88 -28.17
C GLY A 265 -0.69 -9.36 -28.37
N GLN A 266 -0.89 -10.65 -28.37
CA GLN A 266 -2.19 -11.30 -28.50
C GLN A 266 -2.75 -11.71 -27.14
N ARG A 267 -4.03 -12.08 -27.10
CA ARG A 267 -4.67 -12.61 -25.89
C ARG A 267 -3.97 -13.86 -25.39
N ALA A 268 -3.57 -14.73 -26.28
CA ALA A 268 -2.84 -15.98 -25.94
C ALA A 268 -1.56 -15.71 -25.15
N ASP A 269 -0.84 -14.60 -25.45
CA ASP A 269 0.36 -14.21 -24.70
C ASP A 269 0.02 -13.82 -23.26
N ALA A 270 -1.17 -13.24 -23.03
CA ALA A 270 -1.64 -12.90 -21.70
C ALA A 270 -2.16 -14.13 -20.95
N ASP A 271 -2.86 -15.05 -21.62
CA ASP A 271 -3.36 -16.26 -21.02
C ASP A 271 -2.19 -17.20 -20.58
N ALA A 272 -1.09 -17.25 -21.33
CA ALA A 272 0.12 -18.01 -20.99
C ALA A 272 0.81 -17.54 -19.70
N LEU A 273 0.56 -16.29 -19.25
CA LEU A 273 1.13 -15.77 -18.01
C LEU A 273 0.63 -16.49 -16.76
N TRP A 274 -0.48 -17.20 -16.83
CA TRP A 274 -0.98 -17.99 -15.70
C TRP A 274 0.08 -19.00 -15.22
N ASP A 275 0.56 -19.81 -16.13
CA ASP A 275 1.54 -20.86 -15.83
C ASP A 275 2.93 -20.25 -15.56
N GLU A 276 3.33 -19.26 -16.36
CA GLU A 276 4.62 -18.56 -16.22
C GLU A 276 4.76 -17.91 -14.83
N VAL A 277 3.78 -17.13 -14.42
CA VAL A 277 3.79 -16.46 -13.09
C VAL A 277 3.66 -17.49 -11.97
N GLY A 278 2.83 -18.53 -12.17
CA GLY A 278 2.72 -19.62 -11.22
C GLY A 278 4.06 -20.31 -10.97
N ALA A 279 4.81 -20.60 -12.01
CA ALA A 279 6.15 -21.21 -11.92
C ALA A 279 7.17 -20.30 -11.19
N VAL A 280 7.11 -18.98 -11.41
CA VAL A 280 7.98 -18.00 -10.73
C VAL A 280 7.67 -17.88 -9.24
N LEU A 281 6.40 -17.99 -8.87
CA LEU A 281 5.94 -17.87 -7.48
C LEU A 281 6.11 -19.14 -6.65
N ALA A 282 6.04 -20.32 -7.29
CA ALA A 282 6.06 -21.62 -6.63
C ALA A 282 7.27 -21.84 -5.69
N PRO A 283 8.53 -21.47 -6.06
CA PRO A 283 9.68 -21.60 -5.17
C PRO A 283 9.57 -20.79 -3.87
N MET A 284 8.73 -19.74 -3.86
CA MET A 284 8.46 -18.93 -2.68
C MET A 284 7.28 -19.45 -1.84
N GLY A 285 6.69 -20.61 -2.21
CA GLY A 285 5.49 -21.16 -1.58
C GLY A 285 4.21 -20.44 -1.97
N LEU A 286 4.24 -19.57 -2.97
CA LEU A 286 3.15 -18.71 -3.34
C LEU A 286 2.40 -19.22 -4.57
N ARG A 287 1.10 -18.87 -4.65
CA ARG A 287 0.23 -19.27 -5.77
C ARG A 287 -0.76 -18.17 -6.13
N LEU A 288 -1.16 -18.14 -7.37
CA LEU A 288 -2.19 -17.24 -7.87
C LEU A 288 -3.58 -17.59 -7.33
N SER A 289 -4.41 -16.56 -7.13
CA SER A 289 -5.82 -16.73 -6.78
C SER A 289 -6.65 -16.97 -8.03
N VAL A 290 -7.23 -18.17 -8.17
CA VAL A 290 -8.09 -18.54 -9.31
C VAL A 290 -9.29 -17.61 -9.41
N GLU A 291 -9.90 -17.25 -8.27
CA GLU A 291 -11.10 -16.39 -8.23
C GLU A 291 -10.85 -14.94 -8.65
N LYS A 292 -9.62 -14.45 -8.56
CA LYS A 292 -9.29 -13.03 -8.71
C LYS A 292 -8.34 -12.74 -9.87
N THR A 293 -7.71 -13.76 -10.43
CA THR A 293 -6.81 -13.60 -11.57
C THR A 293 -7.61 -13.69 -12.86
N ARG A 294 -7.40 -12.71 -13.75
CA ARG A 294 -8.09 -12.67 -15.04
C ARG A 294 -7.29 -11.94 -16.10
N VAL A 295 -7.56 -12.29 -17.35
CA VAL A 295 -7.08 -11.55 -18.53
C VAL A 295 -8.22 -10.70 -19.06
N CYS A 296 -7.94 -9.42 -19.35
CA CYS A 296 -8.90 -8.52 -19.97
C CYS A 296 -8.23 -7.59 -20.99
N HIS A 297 -9.02 -7.08 -21.92
CA HIS A 297 -8.57 -6.04 -22.84
C HIS A 297 -8.76 -4.66 -22.20
N ILE A 298 -7.87 -3.69 -22.51
CA ILE A 298 -7.93 -2.34 -21.95
C ILE A 298 -9.22 -1.58 -22.30
N ASP A 299 -9.89 -1.96 -23.39
CA ASP A 299 -11.21 -1.40 -23.78
C ASP A 299 -12.35 -1.89 -22.88
N GLU A 300 -12.24 -3.10 -22.30
CA GLU A 300 -13.16 -3.60 -21.29
C GLU A 300 -12.94 -2.89 -19.94
N GLY A 301 -11.69 -2.61 -19.63
CA GLY A 301 -11.24 -1.97 -18.40
C GLY A 301 -11.09 -2.92 -17.24
N PHE A 302 -10.32 -2.48 -16.24
CA PHE A 302 -10.03 -3.24 -15.02
C PHE A 302 -9.90 -2.32 -13.82
N ASP A 303 -9.96 -2.92 -12.62
CA ASP A 303 -9.85 -2.21 -11.35
C ASP A 303 -8.47 -2.49 -10.72
N PHE A 304 -7.69 -1.45 -10.46
CA PHE A 304 -6.42 -1.57 -9.76
C PHE A 304 -6.26 -0.47 -8.71
N LEU A 305 -5.90 -0.82 -7.47
CA LEU A 305 -5.72 0.10 -6.34
C LEU A 305 -6.90 1.06 -6.13
N GLY A 306 -8.13 0.57 -6.34
CA GLY A 306 -9.35 1.37 -6.22
C GLY A 306 -9.65 2.28 -7.41
N TRP A 307 -8.82 2.27 -8.44
CA TRP A 307 -9.07 2.96 -9.70
C TRP A 307 -9.65 2.00 -10.73
N HIS A 308 -10.59 2.48 -11.53
CA HIS A 308 -11.00 1.83 -12.77
C HIS A 308 -10.23 2.46 -13.93
N ILE A 309 -9.58 1.62 -14.73
CA ILE A 309 -8.71 2.03 -15.84
C ILE A 309 -9.30 1.45 -17.12
N GLN A 310 -9.60 2.30 -18.10
CA GLN A 310 -10.25 1.87 -19.33
C GLN A 310 -9.89 2.81 -20.49
N ARG A 311 -9.68 2.26 -21.68
CA ARG A 311 -9.56 3.02 -22.92
C ARG A 311 -10.96 3.27 -23.49
N ARG A 312 -11.26 4.52 -23.75
CA ARG A 312 -12.55 4.97 -24.33
C ARG A 312 -12.35 6.04 -25.39
N ASP A 313 -13.38 6.28 -26.17
CA ASP A 313 -13.37 7.38 -27.14
C ASP A 313 -13.14 8.72 -26.43
N TRP A 314 -12.27 9.54 -27.02
CA TRP A 314 -11.98 10.85 -26.50
C TRP A 314 -13.11 11.81 -26.81
N ARG A 315 -13.83 12.25 -25.78
CA ARG A 315 -15.05 13.05 -25.92
C ARG A 315 -14.91 14.31 -26.77
N SER A 316 -13.75 14.95 -26.79
CA SER A 316 -13.49 16.19 -27.52
C SER A 316 -12.78 15.99 -28.85
N ARG A 317 -12.47 14.74 -29.26
CA ARG A 317 -11.77 14.41 -30.51
C ARG A 317 -12.31 13.14 -31.10
N ALA A 318 -13.27 13.28 -32.02
CA ALA A 318 -13.87 12.13 -32.71
C ALA A 318 -12.80 11.21 -33.32
N GLY A 319 -13.00 9.92 -33.21
CA GLY A 319 -12.10 8.87 -33.71
C GLY A 319 -10.81 8.67 -32.96
N LYS A 320 -10.53 9.42 -31.87
CA LYS A 320 -9.36 9.19 -30.99
C LYS A 320 -9.79 8.54 -29.68
N LYS A 321 -9.01 7.54 -29.24
CA LYS A 321 -9.20 6.90 -27.96
C LYS A 321 -8.22 7.46 -26.91
N ALA A 322 -8.62 7.50 -25.64
CA ALA A 322 -7.80 7.91 -24.52
C ALA A 322 -7.97 6.94 -23.33
N ILE A 323 -6.93 6.84 -22.52
CA ILE A 323 -7.00 6.08 -21.28
C ILE A 323 -7.61 6.96 -20.20
N TYR A 324 -8.70 6.47 -19.61
CA TYR A 324 -9.39 7.10 -18.48
C TYR A 324 -9.09 6.33 -17.20
N THR A 325 -8.74 7.06 -16.15
CA THR A 325 -8.57 6.55 -14.79
C THR A 325 -9.54 7.28 -13.87
N TYR A 326 -10.44 6.57 -13.21
CA TYR A 326 -11.43 7.16 -12.31
C TYR A 326 -11.73 6.22 -11.13
N PRO A 327 -12.33 6.71 -10.02
CA PRO A 327 -12.64 5.86 -8.87
C PRO A 327 -13.51 4.66 -9.27
N SER A 328 -13.10 3.46 -8.91
CA SER A 328 -13.91 2.25 -9.16
C SER A 328 -15.18 2.24 -8.32
N LYS A 329 -16.18 1.46 -8.73
CA LYS A 329 -17.42 1.27 -7.94
C LYS A 329 -17.09 0.72 -6.55
N LYS A 330 -16.11 -0.20 -6.44
CA LYS A 330 -15.63 -0.76 -5.18
C LYS A 330 -14.97 0.28 -4.27
N ALA A 331 -14.36 1.34 -4.82
CA ALA A 331 -13.76 2.41 -4.04
C ALA A 331 -14.78 3.51 -3.65
N LEU A 332 -15.85 3.66 -4.42
CA LEU A 332 -16.93 4.62 -4.14
C LEU A 332 -17.85 4.15 -3.01
N ALA A 333 -18.20 2.88 -2.98
CA ALA A 333 -19.13 2.31 -1.99
C ALA A 333 -18.69 2.56 -0.53
N PRO A 334 -17.41 2.35 -0.11
CA PRO A 334 -16.99 2.59 1.27
C PRO A 334 -17.10 4.03 1.73
N VAL A 335 -16.84 5.04 0.86
CA VAL A 335 -17.00 6.44 1.26
C VAL A 335 -18.47 6.79 1.43
N VAL A 336 -19.35 6.31 0.55
CA VAL A 336 -20.80 6.47 0.65
C VAL A 336 -21.31 5.83 1.95
N ASP A 337 -20.90 4.62 2.26
CA ASP A 337 -21.26 3.92 3.51
C ASP A 337 -20.73 4.63 4.75
N LYS A 338 -19.53 5.18 4.68
CA LYS A 338 -18.98 5.98 5.80
C LYS A 338 -19.77 7.24 6.04
N VAL A 339 -20.18 7.96 4.98
CA VAL A 339 -21.06 9.12 5.08
C VAL A 339 -22.41 8.71 5.69
N ARG A 340 -23.03 7.60 5.20
CA ARG A 340 -24.26 7.04 5.73
C ARG A 340 -24.15 6.72 7.22
N THR A 341 -23.09 6.04 7.62
CA THR A 341 -22.86 5.62 9.01
C THR A 341 -22.69 6.82 9.93
N LEU A 342 -21.89 7.82 9.55
CA LEU A 342 -21.69 9.02 10.34
C LEU A 342 -22.98 9.80 10.53
N THR A 343 -23.78 9.98 9.48
CA THR A 343 -25.04 10.70 9.56
C THR A 343 -26.14 9.93 10.29
N ARG A 344 -26.11 8.59 10.30
CA ARG A 344 -27.09 7.74 11.02
C ARG A 344 -26.78 7.65 12.52
N ARG A 345 -25.51 7.45 12.90
CA ARG A 345 -25.09 7.22 14.29
C ARG A 345 -24.86 8.52 15.10
N ALA A 346 -24.82 9.65 14.44
CA ALA A 346 -24.52 10.94 15.08
C ALA A 346 -25.76 11.66 15.68
N LYS A 347 -26.85 10.94 16.00
CA LYS A 347 -28.10 11.51 16.53
C LYS A 347 -27.90 12.38 17.78
N HIS A 348 -26.95 12.02 18.65
CA HIS A 348 -26.70 12.70 19.94
C HIS A 348 -25.51 13.65 19.91
N ARG A 349 -24.91 13.91 18.73
CA ARG A 349 -23.76 14.82 18.57
C ARG A 349 -24.20 16.18 18.09
N THR A 350 -23.35 17.20 18.28
CA THR A 350 -23.59 18.54 17.72
C THR A 350 -23.40 18.49 16.19
N PHE A 351 -23.92 19.50 15.52
CA PHE A 351 -23.77 19.64 14.07
C PHE A 351 -22.29 19.86 13.70
N ALA A 352 -21.56 20.63 14.49
CA ALA A 352 -20.12 20.83 14.32
C ALA A 352 -19.32 19.53 14.47
N ASP A 353 -19.67 18.67 15.46
CA ASP A 353 -19.01 17.36 15.63
C ASP A 353 -19.23 16.44 14.44
N LEU A 354 -20.42 16.47 13.83
CA LEU A 354 -20.65 15.73 12.60
C LEU A 354 -19.71 16.21 11.50
N LEU A 355 -19.55 17.53 11.30
CA LEU A 355 -18.66 18.08 10.27
C LEU A 355 -17.20 17.78 10.56
N ARG A 356 -16.73 17.87 11.83
CA ARG A 356 -15.35 17.51 12.22
C ARG A 356 -15.00 16.05 11.87
N ARG A 357 -15.98 15.15 11.92
CA ARG A 357 -15.78 13.73 11.57
C ARG A 357 -15.94 13.42 10.09
N LEU A 358 -16.83 14.13 9.41
CA LEU A 358 -17.14 13.92 8.01
C LEU A 358 -16.05 14.49 7.09
N ASN A 359 -15.59 15.72 7.38
CA ASN A 359 -14.63 16.44 6.53
C ASN A 359 -13.33 15.66 6.28
N PRO A 360 -12.68 15.03 7.28
CA PRO A 360 -11.48 14.23 7.03
C PRO A 360 -11.72 13.04 6.09
N VAL A 361 -12.91 12.41 6.18
CA VAL A 361 -13.28 11.29 5.30
C VAL A 361 -13.41 11.75 3.85
N LEU A 362 -14.17 12.81 3.63
CA LEU A 362 -14.37 13.38 2.29
C LEU A 362 -13.05 13.88 1.69
N ARG A 363 -12.27 14.64 2.48
CA ARG A 363 -10.98 15.19 2.06
C ARG A 363 -9.97 14.09 1.72
N GLY A 364 -9.85 13.07 2.57
CA GLY A 364 -8.92 11.96 2.36
C GLY A 364 -9.25 11.20 1.08
N TRP A 365 -10.53 10.89 0.85
CA TRP A 365 -10.97 10.20 -0.36
C TRP A 365 -10.74 11.05 -1.62
N CYS A 366 -11.11 12.33 -1.60
CA CYS A 366 -10.89 13.23 -2.74
C CYS A 366 -9.40 13.43 -3.03
N ASN A 367 -8.55 13.59 -2.03
CA ASN A 367 -7.10 13.75 -2.22
C ASN A 367 -6.47 12.51 -2.86
N TYR A 368 -6.96 11.31 -2.55
CA TYR A 368 -6.49 10.08 -3.19
C TYR A 368 -6.86 10.04 -4.68
N PHE A 369 -8.11 10.42 -5.02
CA PHE A 369 -8.65 10.29 -6.38
C PHE A 369 -8.57 11.57 -7.23
N ARG A 370 -8.03 12.68 -6.74
CA ARG A 370 -7.93 13.94 -7.50
C ARG A 370 -7.03 13.89 -8.73
N HIS A 371 -6.28 12.80 -8.88
CA HIS A 371 -5.29 12.63 -9.94
C HIS A 371 -5.84 11.92 -11.20
N GLY A 372 -7.11 11.57 -11.22
CA GLY A 372 -7.80 10.96 -12.35
C GLY A 372 -9.04 11.73 -12.78
N VAL A 373 -9.83 11.16 -13.66
CA VAL A 373 -11.07 11.74 -14.19
C VAL A 373 -12.21 11.57 -13.15
N SER A 374 -12.09 12.26 -12.01
CA SER A 374 -12.90 12.02 -10.82
C SER A 374 -14.03 13.03 -10.60
N SER A 375 -14.17 14.07 -11.44
CA SER A 375 -15.15 15.15 -11.25
C SER A 375 -16.59 14.67 -11.07
N ARG A 376 -17.02 13.67 -11.85
CA ARG A 376 -18.36 13.08 -11.73
C ARG A 376 -18.55 12.37 -10.38
N SER A 377 -17.55 11.60 -9.96
CA SER A 377 -17.58 10.90 -8.67
C SER A 377 -17.54 11.89 -7.50
N PHE A 378 -16.79 12.97 -7.63
CA PHE A 378 -16.74 14.05 -6.63
C PHE A 378 -18.09 14.77 -6.51
N SER A 379 -18.72 15.11 -7.64
CA SER A 379 -20.05 15.71 -7.65
C SER A 379 -21.10 14.80 -7.03
N TYR A 380 -21.03 13.49 -7.31
CA TYR A 380 -21.93 12.50 -6.71
C TYR A 380 -21.76 12.43 -5.17
N VAL A 381 -20.52 12.34 -4.68
CA VAL A 381 -20.23 12.27 -3.23
C VAL A 381 -20.62 13.56 -2.54
N ASP A 382 -20.40 14.74 -3.17
CA ASP A 382 -20.80 16.05 -2.67
C ASP A 382 -22.32 16.12 -2.48
N HIS A 383 -23.06 15.75 -3.53
CA HIS A 383 -24.53 15.70 -3.52
C HIS A 383 -25.07 14.72 -2.48
N TYR A 384 -24.52 13.52 -2.44
CA TYR A 384 -24.93 12.50 -1.47
C TYR A 384 -24.68 12.96 -0.03
N ALA A 385 -23.51 13.52 0.27
CA ALA A 385 -23.17 14.01 1.61
C ALA A 385 -24.09 15.17 2.02
N PHE A 386 -24.37 16.10 1.11
CA PHE A 386 -25.31 17.20 1.34
C PHE A 386 -26.68 16.69 1.79
N TRP A 387 -27.31 15.80 1.02
CA TRP A 387 -28.65 15.31 1.33
C TRP A 387 -28.68 14.43 2.58
N ARG A 388 -27.61 13.72 2.86
CA ARG A 388 -27.49 12.96 4.12
C ARG A 388 -27.41 13.87 5.33
N ILE A 389 -26.71 14.99 5.26
CA ILE A 389 -26.66 16.01 6.33
C ILE A 389 -28.02 16.71 6.47
N PHE A 390 -28.63 17.07 5.36
CA PHE A 390 -29.98 17.65 5.36
C PHE A 390 -30.99 16.73 6.06
N GLY A 391 -31.01 15.45 5.71
CA GLY A 391 -31.87 14.45 6.36
C GLY A 391 -31.56 14.29 7.85
N TRP A 392 -30.27 14.36 8.24
CA TRP A 392 -29.85 14.33 9.65
C TRP A 392 -30.39 15.55 10.42
N LEU A 393 -30.30 16.75 9.85
CA LEU A 393 -30.86 17.98 10.44
C LEU A 393 -32.37 17.89 10.59
N ARG A 394 -33.09 17.42 9.55
CA ARG A 394 -34.54 17.24 9.58
C ARG A 394 -34.98 16.24 10.68
N ASN A 395 -34.25 15.13 10.82
CA ASN A 395 -34.58 14.12 11.83
C ASN A 395 -34.25 14.59 13.27
N ARG A 396 -33.33 15.58 13.42
CA ARG A 396 -32.97 16.16 14.72
C ARG A 396 -33.94 17.27 15.14
N HIS A 397 -34.51 17.98 14.19
CA HIS A 397 -35.40 19.10 14.41
C HIS A 397 -36.80 18.78 13.86
N VAL A 398 -37.40 17.74 14.44
CA VAL A 398 -38.77 17.32 14.13
C VAL A 398 -39.71 18.49 14.47
N GLY A 399 -40.55 18.92 13.54
CA GLY A 399 -41.45 20.06 13.70
C GLY A 399 -40.99 21.34 12.97
N LEU A 400 -39.71 21.42 12.55
CA LEU A 400 -39.31 22.49 11.65
C LEU A 400 -39.65 22.16 10.19
N ASN A 401 -40.35 23.07 9.52
CA ASN A 401 -40.54 22.92 8.07
C ASN A 401 -39.23 23.15 7.31
N LYS A 402 -39.19 22.74 6.04
CA LYS A 402 -38.00 22.83 5.19
C LYS A 402 -37.44 24.26 5.10
N HIS A 403 -38.30 25.26 4.98
CA HIS A 403 -37.91 26.68 4.85
C HIS A 403 -37.19 27.15 6.09
N THR A 404 -37.76 26.94 7.26
CA THR A 404 -37.18 27.32 8.57
C THR A 404 -35.88 26.58 8.83
N LEU A 405 -35.81 25.28 8.48
CA LEU A 405 -34.59 24.49 8.64
C LEU A 405 -33.46 25.04 7.77
N VAL A 406 -33.72 25.34 6.49
CA VAL A 406 -32.70 25.90 5.58
C VAL A 406 -32.27 27.31 6.09
N ARG A 407 -33.22 28.20 6.42
CA ARG A 407 -32.90 29.53 6.92
C ARG A 407 -32.03 29.49 8.18
N ARG A 408 -32.30 28.56 9.11
CA ARG A 408 -31.62 28.47 10.40
C ARG A 408 -30.29 27.79 10.36
N PHE A 409 -30.16 26.66 9.62
CA PHE A 409 -29.01 25.77 9.65
C PHE A 409 -28.19 25.73 8.35
N LEU A 410 -28.75 26.21 7.25
CA LEU A 410 -28.15 26.14 5.92
C LEU A 410 -28.28 27.48 5.15
N PRO A 411 -27.90 28.62 5.75
CA PRO A 411 -28.03 29.91 5.11
C PRO A 411 -27.30 29.90 3.75
N GLY A 412 -27.99 30.32 2.68
CA GLY A 412 -27.45 30.25 1.32
C GLY A 412 -27.18 28.81 0.82
N TRP A 413 -27.84 27.80 1.39
CA TRP A 413 -27.60 26.38 1.14
C TRP A 413 -26.18 25.91 1.47
N GLN A 414 -25.47 26.66 2.31
CA GLN A 414 -24.14 26.29 2.80
C GLN A 414 -24.24 25.47 4.09
N ILE A 415 -23.53 24.38 4.14
CA ILE A 415 -23.42 23.55 5.35
C ILE A 415 -22.29 24.06 6.21
N ARG A 416 -22.64 24.81 7.27
CA ARG A 416 -21.68 25.38 8.22
C ARG A 416 -22.22 25.35 9.65
N ALA A 417 -21.37 25.05 10.62
CA ALA A 417 -21.69 25.09 12.04
C ALA A 417 -20.42 25.47 12.83
N GLU A 418 -20.54 26.42 13.77
CA GLU A 418 -19.45 26.87 14.66
C GLU A 418 -18.14 27.18 13.89
N GLY A 419 -18.25 27.89 12.75
CA GLY A 419 -17.08 28.19 11.90
C GLY A 419 -16.55 27.04 11.05
N ILE A 420 -17.12 25.84 11.18
CA ILE A 420 -16.68 24.67 10.40
C ILE A 420 -17.61 24.51 9.20
N GLU A 421 -17.05 24.62 8.00
CA GLU A 421 -17.77 24.34 6.75
C GLU A 421 -17.62 22.89 6.32
N MET A 422 -18.67 22.35 5.66
CA MET A 422 -18.56 21.04 5.00
C MET A 422 -17.52 21.12 3.89
N PHE A 423 -16.57 20.19 3.92
CA PHE A 423 -15.67 20.00 2.80
C PHE A 423 -16.46 19.65 1.53
N ARG A 424 -16.22 20.40 0.45
CA ARG A 424 -16.95 20.29 -0.82
C ARG A 424 -16.17 19.44 -1.83
N PRO A 425 -16.47 18.12 -1.97
CA PRO A 425 -15.84 17.26 -2.96
C PRO A 425 -15.82 17.83 -4.39
N ARG A 426 -16.93 18.42 -4.83
CA ARG A 426 -17.05 19.01 -6.18
C ARG A 426 -16.11 20.19 -6.45
N ALA A 427 -15.64 20.86 -5.39
CA ALA A 427 -14.72 22.00 -5.51
C ALA A 427 -13.25 21.56 -5.59
N VAL A 428 -12.95 20.28 -5.45
CA VAL A 428 -11.57 19.77 -5.49
C VAL A 428 -11.07 19.81 -6.93
N ALA A 429 -9.98 20.55 -7.14
CA ALA A 429 -9.32 20.62 -8.43
C ALA A 429 -8.72 19.25 -8.82
N ILE A 430 -8.96 18.85 -10.06
CA ILE A 430 -8.34 17.67 -10.66
C ILE A 430 -6.93 18.05 -11.12
N VAL A 431 -5.93 17.34 -10.62
CA VAL A 431 -4.52 17.59 -10.92
C VAL A 431 -3.91 16.35 -11.54
N ARG A 432 -3.49 16.46 -12.80
CA ARG A 432 -2.86 15.33 -13.50
C ARG A 432 -1.59 14.88 -12.78
N TYR A 433 -1.52 13.61 -12.43
CA TYR A 433 -0.30 13.00 -11.90
C TYR A 433 0.62 12.62 -13.05
N ARG A 434 1.85 13.14 -13.02
CA ARG A 434 2.83 12.83 -14.08
C ARG A 434 3.55 11.53 -13.73
N TYR A 435 3.74 10.67 -14.73
CA TYR A 435 4.58 9.49 -14.58
C TYR A 435 6.02 9.91 -14.29
N ARG A 436 6.59 9.38 -13.22
CA ARG A 436 7.94 9.72 -12.76
C ARG A 436 8.98 8.68 -13.19
N GLY A 437 8.57 7.47 -13.52
CA GLY A 437 9.45 6.37 -13.92
C GLY A 437 10.53 6.07 -12.90
N THR A 438 11.76 5.94 -13.36
CA THR A 438 12.96 5.73 -12.54
C THR A 438 13.39 6.97 -11.75
N LYS A 439 12.78 8.14 -12.00
CA LYS A 439 13.11 9.41 -11.33
C LYS A 439 12.47 9.56 -9.92
N ILE A 440 11.85 8.51 -9.39
CA ILE A 440 11.35 8.54 -8.01
C ILE A 440 12.55 8.48 -7.08
N PRO A 441 12.84 9.55 -6.29
CA PRO A 441 14.01 9.57 -5.44
C PRO A 441 13.87 8.58 -4.29
N THR A 442 14.96 7.95 -3.90
CA THR A 442 15.04 7.22 -2.64
C THR A 442 15.48 8.17 -1.52
N PRO A 443 15.13 7.90 -0.25
CA PRO A 443 15.62 8.73 0.87
C PRO A 443 17.14 8.75 1.00
N TRP A 444 17.82 7.77 0.43
CA TRP A 444 19.28 7.55 0.56
C TRP A 444 20.08 8.00 -0.65
N SER A 445 19.45 8.36 -1.77
CA SER A 445 20.15 8.80 -2.99
C SER A 445 20.81 10.18 -2.87
N SER A 446 20.40 10.99 -1.91
CA SER A 446 20.95 12.33 -1.68
C SER A 446 22.21 12.34 -0.80
N ALA A 447 22.60 11.23 -0.19
CA ALA A 447 23.81 11.15 0.62
C ALA A 447 25.11 11.12 -0.23
N LEU A 448 25.00 10.91 -1.54
CA LEU A 448 26.13 10.94 -2.48
C LEU A 448 26.36 12.33 -3.12
N THR A 449 25.50 13.30 -2.87
CA THR A 449 25.65 14.70 -3.31
C THR A 449 25.70 15.66 -2.10
N LEU A 450 26.59 15.39 -1.17
CA LEU A 450 27.01 16.39 -0.18
C LEU A 450 27.84 17.44 -0.95
N GLY A 451 27.18 18.43 -1.54
CA GLY A 451 27.83 19.50 -2.28
C GLY A 451 26.90 20.41 -3.08
N ALA A 452 25.65 20.05 -3.28
CA ALA A 452 24.71 20.93 -3.98
C ALA A 452 23.74 21.60 -3.00
N PRO A 453 23.58 22.94 -3.01
CA PRO A 453 22.59 23.63 -2.19
C PRO A 453 21.17 23.18 -2.54
N ALA A 454 20.32 23.10 -1.53
CA ALA A 454 18.91 22.78 -1.70
C ALA A 454 18.25 23.78 -2.65
N PRO A 455 17.40 23.35 -3.61
CA PRO A 455 16.60 24.29 -4.37
C PRO A 455 15.61 24.96 -3.41
N THR A 456 15.72 26.26 -3.32
CA THR A 456 14.77 27.14 -2.64
C THR A 456 13.37 26.99 -3.23
N ALA A 457 12.40 26.88 -2.36
CA ALA A 457 10.93 26.90 -2.40
C ALA A 457 10.17 26.60 -3.70
#